data_18f0cc117510a371f6ae1a1c7c845680
#
_entry.id   18f0cc117510a371f6ae1a1c7c845680
#
_cell.length_a   1.000
_cell.length_b   1.000
_cell.length_c   1.000
_cell.angle_alpha   90.00
_cell.angle_beta   90.00
_cell.angle_gamma   90.00
#
_symmetry.space_group_name_H-M   'P 1'
#
loop_
_entity.id
_entity.type
_entity.pdbx_description
1 polymer ?
#
loop_
_entity_poly.entity_id
_entity_poly.type
_entity_poly.pdbx_seq_one_letter_code
_entity_poly.pdbx_strand_id
1 'polypeptide(L)'
;MTSTELVTSAGAAPAVRRRRRAEPDIVSAAGERISASAARKLTNAVPRNSRNARASRWRSYAEWCAIYDWAEDEPNAVLSYLSDLGDRGHPATSIEAHFSTLRAMRAIQGVPLSDPEIKACRLVIRHRAGEEADDPLVEPGPLQADPVDLDELRLMVRTLDRTTVRGKRDAAVLLIAWWMAARASEPARLNLHDAKITTVKIEDEDGRKKTCQALIIKIRRSKADQAARGQEVRILAPADQELCPIHALREWLDVLADDGQLTPGPLLRRIDRHGNIGAKAAGRPPKDDRRRGGITADTVNDIVKAAARAAELTPTPTPHELAAAARVKKEAHAAAEAAPTAEDADAILKAWRTARRAARSAVRRITAHSFRRGWIQQALAAGNPPETVALHSRHSLRSTAFDAYRRKKVPWRENPTRFLGLAA
;
A
#
# COMPACT_ATOMS: atom_id res chain seq x y z
N MET A 1 -33.75 23.10 -24.57
CA MET A 1 -33.21 22.06 -25.46
C MET A 1 -31.83 21.73 -24.92
N THR A 2 -31.77 20.95 -23.95
CA THR A 2 -31.46 19.54 -23.78
C THR A 2 -30.48 18.99 -24.82
N SER A 3 -29.29 18.69 -24.39
CA SER A 3 -28.58 17.49 -24.82
C SER A 3 -27.50 17.15 -23.84
N THR A 4 -27.88 16.31 -22.98
CA THR A 4 -27.11 15.35 -22.24
C THR A 4 -26.80 14.21 -23.21
N GLU A 5 -25.56 14.09 -23.65
CA GLU A 5 -25.11 12.85 -24.29
C GLU A 5 -23.75 12.50 -23.79
N LEU A 6 -23.73 11.63 -22.80
CA LEU A 6 -22.63 10.76 -22.42
C LEU A 6 -23.19 9.40 -22.02
N VAL A 7 -23.99 8.84 -22.93
CA VAL A 7 -24.34 7.43 -22.92
C VAL A 7 -23.59 6.79 -24.08
N THR A 8 -22.53 6.06 -23.80
CA THR A 8 -21.95 5.18 -24.80
C THR A 8 -22.69 3.88 -24.78
N SER A 9 -23.52 3.70 -25.84
CA SER A 9 -24.24 2.51 -26.19
C SER A 9 -23.38 1.26 -26.20
N ALA A 10 -23.95 0.18 -25.66
CA ALA A 10 -23.47 -1.18 -25.82
C ALA A 10 -23.83 -1.66 -27.24
N GLY A 11 -22.85 -1.84 -28.08
CA GLY A 11 -22.95 -2.55 -29.36
C GLY A 11 -22.10 -3.81 -29.34
N ALA A 12 -22.63 -4.90 -29.86
CA ALA A 12 -22.11 -6.27 -29.82
C ALA A 12 -20.63 -6.43 -30.19
N ALA A 13 -20.01 -7.45 -29.58
CA ALA A 13 -18.62 -7.84 -29.74
C ALA A 13 -18.25 -8.23 -31.19
N PRO A 14 -16.97 -7.95 -31.55
CA PRO A 14 -16.03 -9.03 -31.80
C PRO A 14 -14.74 -8.87 -31.04
N ALA A 15 -14.10 -10.00 -30.80
CA ALA A 15 -12.78 -10.09 -30.17
C ALA A 15 -11.80 -9.14 -30.83
N VAL A 16 -11.19 -8.21 -30.05
CA VAL A 16 -10.00 -7.48 -30.48
C VAL A 16 -9.47 -6.54 -29.39
N ARG A 17 -8.16 -6.56 -29.22
CA ARG A 17 -7.28 -5.52 -28.70
C ARG A 17 -7.87 -4.64 -27.59
N ARG A 18 -7.39 -4.86 -26.35
CA ARG A 18 -7.57 -3.98 -25.19
C ARG A 18 -7.22 -2.52 -25.55
N ARG A 19 -8.14 -1.80 -26.16
CA ARG A 19 -8.11 -0.34 -26.12
C ARG A 19 -8.33 0.08 -24.68
N ARG A 20 -7.39 0.82 -24.11
CA ARG A 20 -7.57 1.47 -22.83
C ARG A 20 -8.85 2.33 -22.93
N ARG A 21 -9.92 1.93 -22.25
CA ARG A 21 -11.07 2.81 -22.06
C ARG A 21 -10.57 4.08 -21.37
N ALA A 22 -11.04 5.22 -21.83
CA ALA A 22 -10.78 6.52 -21.21
C ALA A 22 -11.20 6.49 -19.74
N GLU A 23 -10.42 7.10 -18.87
CA GLU A 23 -10.80 7.31 -17.46
C GLU A 23 -12.11 8.11 -17.44
N PRO A 24 -13.10 7.76 -16.58
CA PRO A 24 -14.31 8.55 -16.48
C PRO A 24 -13.93 9.97 -16.05
N ASP A 25 -14.36 10.95 -16.84
CA ASP A 25 -14.14 12.35 -16.51
C ASP A 25 -14.90 12.71 -15.23
N ILE A 26 -14.23 13.42 -14.34
CA ILE A 26 -14.89 14.04 -13.19
C ILE A 26 -15.62 15.27 -13.73
N VAL A 27 -16.84 15.07 -14.17
CA VAL A 27 -17.76 16.17 -14.51
C VAL A 27 -18.28 16.76 -13.19
N SER A 28 -18.39 18.07 -13.08
CA SER A 28 -19.02 18.68 -11.94
C SER A 28 -20.46 18.17 -11.81
N ALA A 29 -20.90 17.86 -10.57
CA ALA A 29 -22.23 17.31 -10.29
C ALA A 29 -23.41 18.22 -10.72
N ALA A 30 -23.15 19.42 -11.21
CA ALA A 30 -24.13 20.41 -11.60
C ALA A 30 -24.38 20.53 -13.12
N GLY A 31 -23.72 19.72 -13.95
CA GLY A 31 -23.85 19.86 -15.42
C GLY A 31 -23.32 21.17 -15.97
N GLU A 32 -22.64 21.96 -15.17
CA GLU A 32 -22.13 23.28 -15.53
C GLU A 32 -20.88 23.16 -16.42
N ARG A 33 -20.78 24.09 -17.38
CA ARG A 33 -19.64 24.17 -18.28
C ARG A 33 -18.38 24.56 -17.51
N ILE A 34 -17.40 23.69 -17.43
CA ILE A 34 -16.07 23.96 -16.87
C ILE A 34 -15.02 24.08 -17.95
N SER A 35 -13.98 24.88 -17.71
CA SER A 35 -12.86 24.99 -18.65
C SER A 35 -12.04 23.69 -18.70
N ALA A 36 -11.42 23.38 -19.83
CA ALA A 36 -10.52 22.24 -19.98
C ALA A 36 -9.35 22.27 -18.94
N SER A 37 -8.92 23.46 -18.52
CA SER A 37 -7.92 23.62 -17.45
C SER A 37 -8.48 23.19 -16.09
N ALA A 38 -9.73 23.56 -15.76
CA ALA A 38 -10.38 23.15 -14.52
C ALA A 38 -10.61 21.65 -14.51
N ALA A 39 -11.11 21.06 -15.59
CA ALA A 39 -11.28 19.62 -15.72
C ALA A 39 -9.98 18.85 -15.48
N ARG A 40 -8.87 19.27 -16.13
CA ARG A 40 -7.54 18.67 -15.89
C ARG A 40 -7.08 18.78 -14.44
N LYS A 41 -7.31 19.93 -13.79
CA LYS A 41 -6.92 20.14 -12.39
C LYS A 41 -7.74 19.25 -11.45
N LEU A 42 -9.04 19.13 -11.66
CA LEU A 42 -9.93 18.25 -10.88
C LEU A 42 -9.51 16.77 -11.05
N THR A 43 -9.31 16.34 -12.29
CA THR A 43 -8.82 14.99 -12.58
C THR A 43 -7.48 14.71 -11.90
N ASN A 44 -6.54 15.65 -11.92
CA ASN A 44 -5.22 15.48 -11.32
C ASN A 44 -5.21 15.65 -9.80
N ALA A 45 -6.24 16.24 -9.20
CA ALA A 45 -6.38 16.35 -7.74
C ALA A 45 -6.54 14.97 -7.08
N VAL A 46 -7.17 14.01 -7.76
CA VAL A 46 -7.29 12.64 -7.27
C VAL A 46 -6.04 11.83 -7.67
N PRO A 47 -5.34 11.20 -6.71
CA PRO A 47 -4.18 10.38 -7.01
C PRO A 47 -4.50 9.28 -8.04
N ARG A 48 -3.60 9.07 -9.01
CA ARG A 48 -3.80 8.10 -10.10
C ARG A 48 -4.19 6.71 -9.63
N ASN A 49 -3.51 6.18 -8.58
CA ASN A 49 -3.83 4.86 -8.05
C ASN A 49 -5.26 4.80 -7.49
N SER A 50 -5.74 5.89 -6.87
CA SER A 50 -7.12 5.98 -6.40
C SER A 50 -8.11 6.00 -7.58
N ARG A 51 -7.79 6.72 -8.65
CA ARG A 51 -8.60 6.73 -9.88
C ARG A 51 -8.67 5.33 -10.52
N ASN A 52 -7.51 4.70 -10.71
CA ASN A 52 -7.45 3.35 -11.28
C ASN A 52 -8.23 2.32 -10.44
N ALA A 53 -8.13 2.42 -9.10
CA ALA A 53 -8.88 1.55 -8.21
C ALA A 53 -10.39 1.79 -8.28
N ARG A 54 -10.82 3.06 -8.34
CA ARG A 54 -12.23 3.42 -8.53
C ARG A 54 -12.75 2.93 -9.88
N ALA A 55 -12.01 3.19 -10.95
CA ALA A 55 -12.39 2.75 -12.30
C ALA A 55 -12.47 1.21 -12.41
N SER A 56 -11.58 0.48 -11.74
CA SER A 56 -11.64 -0.98 -11.71
C SER A 56 -12.88 -1.49 -10.99
N ARG A 57 -13.20 -0.93 -9.82
CA ARG A 57 -14.38 -1.34 -9.04
C ARG A 57 -15.68 -0.98 -9.74
N TRP A 58 -15.75 0.21 -10.33
CA TRP A 58 -16.91 0.61 -11.12
C TRP A 58 -17.13 -0.35 -12.28
N ARG A 59 -16.08 -0.70 -13.02
CA ARG A 59 -16.19 -1.66 -14.12
C ARG A 59 -16.72 -3.02 -13.65
N SER A 60 -16.21 -3.52 -12.51
CA SER A 60 -16.71 -4.79 -11.96
C SER A 60 -18.19 -4.72 -11.61
N TYR A 61 -18.66 -3.58 -11.11
CA TYR A 61 -20.08 -3.36 -10.84
C TYR A 61 -20.91 -3.29 -12.14
N ALA A 62 -20.47 -2.52 -13.11
CA ALA A 62 -21.15 -2.39 -14.41
C ALA A 62 -21.21 -3.74 -15.18
N GLU A 63 -20.14 -4.53 -15.10
CA GLU A 63 -20.11 -5.90 -15.64
C GLU A 63 -21.12 -6.81 -14.93
N TRP A 64 -21.22 -6.71 -13.59
CA TRP A 64 -22.21 -7.44 -12.81
C TRP A 64 -23.65 -7.02 -13.14
N CYS A 65 -23.92 -5.73 -13.23
CA CYS A 65 -25.25 -5.22 -13.65
C CYS A 65 -25.64 -5.78 -15.02
N ALA A 66 -24.73 -5.77 -15.99
CA ALA A 66 -25.00 -6.30 -17.33
C ALA A 66 -25.25 -7.82 -17.34
N ILE A 67 -24.65 -8.60 -16.43
CA ILE A 67 -24.85 -10.04 -16.33
C ILE A 67 -26.21 -10.38 -15.73
N TYR A 68 -26.66 -9.61 -14.73
CA TYR A 68 -27.87 -9.89 -13.96
C TYR A 68 -29.06 -9.01 -14.36
N ASP A 69 -28.96 -8.28 -15.48
CA ASP A 69 -29.99 -7.39 -16.03
C ASP A 69 -30.47 -6.31 -15.05
N TRP A 70 -29.51 -5.70 -14.35
CA TRP A 70 -29.76 -4.55 -13.48
C TRP A 70 -29.33 -3.25 -14.20
N ALA A 71 -30.09 -2.17 -14.01
CA ALA A 71 -29.60 -0.85 -14.35
C ALA A 71 -28.56 -0.38 -13.31
N GLU A 72 -27.47 0.29 -13.76
CA GLU A 72 -26.41 0.76 -12.84
C GLU A 72 -26.92 1.76 -11.79
N ASP A 73 -28.03 2.44 -12.05
CA ASP A 73 -28.71 3.41 -11.21
C ASP A 73 -29.98 2.89 -10.52
N GLU A 74 -30.31 1.64 -10.71
CA GLU A 74 -31.48 1.03 -10.12
C GLU A 74 -31.39 0.97 -8.60
N PRO A 75 -32.51 1.20 -7.87
CA PRO A 75 -32.57 1.03 -6.42
C PRO A 75 -32.14 -0.38 -6.01
N ASN A 76 -31.34 -0.46 -4.95
CA ASN A 76 -30.78 -1.69 -4.40
C ASN A 76 -29.81 -2.49 -5.30
N ALA A 77 -29.50 -2.05 -6.51
CA ALA A 77 -28.50 -2.73 -7.37
C ALA A 77 -27.13 -2.78 -6.67
N VAL A 78 -26.70 -1.69 -6.01
CA VAL A 78 -25.47 -1.68 -5.23
C VAL A 78 -25.53 -2.65 -4.04
N LEU A 79 -26.65 -2.71 -3.33
CA LEU A 79 -26.84 -3.65 -2.22
C LEU A 79 -26.72 -5.11 -2.69
N SER A 80 -27.40 -5.46 -3.78
CA SER A 80 -27.38 -6.81 -4.35
C SER A 80 -25.98 -7.21 -4.83
N TYR A 81 -25.27 -6.28 -5.49
CA TYR A 81 -23.89 -6.50 -5.88
C TYR A 81 -22.95 -6.75 -4.70
N LEU A 82 -23.11 -5.99 -3.60
CA LEU A 82 -22.27 -6.18 -2.42
C LEU A 82 -22.56 -7.51 -1.71
N SER A 83 -23.82 -7.97 -1.72
CA SER A 83 -24.21 -9.30 -1.24
C SER A 83 -23.53 -10.38 -2.08
N ASP A 84 -23.65 -10.32 -3.39
CA ASP A 84 -23.00 -11.26 -4.32
C ASP A 84 -21.47 -11.34 -4.12
N LEU A 85 -20.82 -10.21 -3.88
CA LEU A 85 -19.39 -10.23 -3.52
C LEU A 85 -19.14 -11.00 -2.21
N GLY A 86 -20.03 -10.89 -1.22
CA GLY A 86 -19.98 -11.64 0.04
C GLY A 86 -20.14 -13.14 -0.20
N ASP A 87 -21.15 -13.53 -0.96
CA ASP A 87 -21.46 -14.93 -1.31
C ASP A 87 -20.29 -15.60 -2.05
N ARG A 88 -19.62 -14.87 -2.92
CA ARG A 88 -18.37 -15.27 -3.57
C ARG A 88 -17.15 -15.27 -2.65
N GLY A 89 -17.27 -14.93 -1.38
CA GLY A 89 -16.18 -14.94 -0.40
C GLY A 89 -15.18 -13.78 -0.51
N HIS A 90 -15.61 -12.63 -1.05
CA HIS A 90 -14.76 -11.44 -0.97
C HIS A 90 -14.63 -10.97 0.49
N PRO A 91 -13.44 -10.47 0.92
CA PRO A 91 -13.27 -9.93 2.26
C PRO A 91 -14.14 -8.69 2.49
N ALA A 92 -14.68 -8.53 3.71
CA ALA A 92 -15.49 -7.38 4.11
C ALA A 92 -14.78 -6.03 3.81
N THR A 93 -13.46 -5.98 3.98
CA THR A 93 -12.65 -4.78 3.64
C THR A 93 -12.62 -4.49 2.13
N SER A 94 -12.71 -5.50 1.29
CA SER A 94 -12.84 -5.33 -0.18
C SER A 94 -14.23 -4.83 -0.53
N ILE A 95 -15.27 -5.41 0.08
CA ILE A 95 -16.67 -4.99 -0.12
C ILE A 95 -16.86 -3.55 0.31
N GLU A 96 -16.33 -3.14 1.46
CA GLU A 96 -16.32 -1.73 1.92
C GLU A 96 -15.66 -0.79 0.90
N ALA A 97 -14.57 -1.23 0.29
CA ALA A 97 -13.89 -0.44 -0.73
C ALA A 97 -14.71 -0.32 -2.03
N HIS A 98 -15.48 -1.34 -2.42
CA HIS A 98 -16.47 -1.27 -3.51
C HIS A 98 -17.60 -0.33 -3.14
N PHE A 99 -18.21 -0.50 -1.97
CA PHE A 99 -19.28 0.37 -1.46
C PHE A 99 -18.86 1.85 -1.46
N SER A 100 -17.72 2.17 -0.86
CA SER A 100 -17.19 3.54 -0.83
C SER A 100 -16.99 4.13 -2.24
N THR A 101 -16.56 3.31 -3.20
CA THR A 101 -16.40 3.72 -4.59
C THR A 101 -17.75 3.98 -5.26
N LEU A 102 -18.67 3.03 -5.16
CA LEU A 102 -19.98 3.12 -5.82
C LEU A 102 -20.81 4.27 -5.26
N ARG A 103 -20.81 4.44 -3.94
CA ARG A 103 -21.45 5.57 -3.30
C ARG A 103 -20.95 6.92 -3.83
N ALA A 104 -19.62 7.06 -3.95
CA ALA A 104 -19.02 8.29 -4.49
C ALA A 104 -19.34 8.50 -5.97
N MET A 105 -19.30 7.44 -6.77
CA MET A 105 -19.56 7.52 -8.21
C MET A 105 -21.04 7.83 -8.49
N ARG A 106 -21.98 7.20 -7.79
CA ARG A 106 -23.42 7.47 -7.89
C ARG A 106 -23.74 8.92 -7.53
N ALA A 107 -23.11 9.44 -6.48
CA ALA A 107 -23.26 10.86 -6.10
C ALA A 107 -22.75 11.82 -7.17
N ILE A 108 -21.62 11.50 -7.82
CA ILE A 108 -21.07 12.30 -8.95
C ILE A 108 -22.02 12.26 -10.15
N GLN A 109 -22.67 11.13 -10.41
CA GLN A 109 -23.63 10.98 -11.50
C GLN A 109 -25.00 11.63 -11.23
N GLY A 110 -25.21 12.22 -10.04
CA GLY A 110 -26.47 12.88 -9.67
C GLY A 110 -27.57 11.91 -9.18
N VAL A 111 -27.21 10.63 -8.97
CA VAL A 111 -28.12 9.57 -8.48
C VAL A 111 -27.57 8.94 -7.20
N PRO A 112 -27.44 9.72 -6.10
CA PRO A 112 -26.86 9.25 -4.86
C PRO A 112 -27.69 8.09 -4.27
N LEU A 113 -27.01 7.20 -3.53
CA LEU A 113 -27.69 6.17 -2.76
C LEU A 113 -28.52 6.84 -1.65
N SER A 114 -29.71 6.32 -1.40
CA SER A 114 -30.56 6.75 -0.30
C SER A 114 -30.00 6.34 1.07
N ASP A 115 -30.42 7.02 2.14
CA ASP A 115 -30.01 6.66 3.49
C ASP A 115 -30.38 5.23 3.90
N PRO A 116 -31.58 4.70 3.56
CA PRO A 116 -31.92 3.29 3.78
C PRO A 116 -30.96 2.34 3.05
N GLU A 117 -30.64 2.58 1.76
CA GLU A 117 -29.70 1.75 1.00
C GLU A 117 -28.30 1.77 1.63
N ILE A 118 -27.83 2.95 2.05
CA ILE A 118 -26.54 3.10 2.75
C ILE A 118 -26.52 2.26 4.04
N LYS A 119 -27.61 2.28 4.80
CA LYS A 119 -27.75 1.48 6.03
C LYS A 119 -27.73 -0.02 5.70
N ALA A 120 -28.49 -0.46 4.71
CA ALA A 120 -28.56 -1.84 4.26
C ALA A 120 -27.19 -2.36 3.78
N CYS A 121 -26.50 -1.60 2.93
CA CYS A 121 -25.14 -1.93 2.49
C CYS A 121 -24.16 -2.12 3.65
N ARG A 122 -24.24 -1.25 4.67
CA ARG A 122 -23.40 -1.38 5.87
C ARG A 122 -23.72 -2.62 6.70
N LEU A 123 -24.99 -3.05 6.73
CA LEU A 123 -25.39 -4.28 7.40
C LEU A 123 -24.80 -5.51 6.69
N VAL A 124 -24.87 -5.57 5.36
CA VAL A 124 -24.25 -6.64 4.56
C VAL A 124 -22.73 -6.71 4.83
N ILE A 125 -22.04 -5.56 4.83
CA ILE A 125 -20.60 -5.52 5.10
C ILE A 125 -20.29 -6.01 6.52
N ARG A 126 -21.09 -5.61 7.50
CA ARG A 126 -20.95 -6.05 8.91
C ARG A 126 -21.20 -7.54 9.05
N HIS A 127 -22.25 -8.07 8.41
CA HIS A 127 -22.54 -9.50 8.38
C HIS A 127 -21.35 -10.29 7.84
N ARG A 128 -20.79 -9.86 6.70
CA ARG A 128 -19.62 -10.50 6.12
C ARG A 128 -18.39 -10.45 7.03
N ALA A 129 -18.19 -9.34 7.76
CA ALA A 129 -17.11 -9.24 8.74
C ALA A 129 -17.31 -10.20 9.93
N GLY A 130 -18.55 -10.45 10.33
CA GLY A 130 -18.92 -11.49 11.32
C GLY A 130 -18.57 -12.88 10.82
N GLU A 131 -19.02 -13.25 9.62
CA GLU A 131 -18.67 -14.55 9.01
C GLU A 131 -17.14 -14.78 8.93
N GLU A 132 -16.36 -13.70 8.64
CA GLU A 132 -14.90 -13.82 8.63
C GLU A 132 -14.30 -14.01 10.02
N ALA A 133 -14.92 -13.44 11.04
CA ALA A 133 -14.46 -13.58 12.42
C ALA A 133 -14.79 -14.97 13.00
N ASP A 134 -15.88 -15.56 12.55
CA ASP A 134 -16.34 -16.89 12.98
C ASP A 134 -15.67 -18.04 12.21
N ASP A 135 -14.99 -17.75 11.08
CA ASP A 135 -14.28 -18.75 10.28
C ASP A 135 -12.93 -19.10 10.93
N PRO A 136 -12.78 -20.33 11.50
CA PRO A 136 -11.53 -20.71 12.19
C PRO A 136 -10.32 -20.83 11.27
N LEU A 137 -10.52 -20.91 9.95
CA LEU A 137 -9.46 -21.02 8.95
C LEU A 137 -8.95 -19.65 8.48
N VAL A 138 -9.63 -18.57 8.86
CA VAL A 138 -9.33 -17.22 8.39
C VAL A 138 -9.01 -16.31 9.56
N GLU A 139 -7.81 -15.76 9.57
CA GLU A 139 -7.51 -14.68 10.53
C GLU A 139 -8.39 -13.45 10.22
N PRO A 140 -9.19 -12.97 11.20
CA PRO A 140 -10.14 -11.88 10.97
C PRO A 140 -9.44 -10.56 10.63
N GLY A 141 -10.11 -9.77 9.79
CA GLY A 141 -9.62 -8.46 9.37
C GLY A 141 -8.63 -8.49 8.19
N PRO A 142 -8.06 -7.35 7.81
CA PRO A 142 -7.17 -7.27 6.67
C PRO A 142 -5.83 -7.95 6.95
N LEU A 143 -5.36 -8.78 6.01
CA LEU A 143 -4.01 -9.35 6.06
C LEU A 143 -2.97 -8.22 6.08
N GLN A 144 -2.36 -8.02 7.24
CA GLN A 144 -1.35 -6.99 7.45
C GLN A 144 0.04 -7.54 7.12
N ALA A 145 0.96 -6.64 6.77
CA ALA A 145 2.37 -6.99 6.65
C ALA A 145 2.97 -7.17 8.06
N ASP A 146 3.80 -8.18 8.24
CA ASP A 146 4.47 -8.40 9.53
C ASP A 146 5.54 -7.35 9.78
N PRO A 147 5.77 -6.95 11.03
CA PRO A 147 6.81 -5.98 11.35
C PRO A 147 8.20 -6.55 11.09
N VAL A 148 9.15 -5.67 10.79
CA VAL A 148 10.59 -5.95 10.70
C VAL A 148 11.30 -5.13 11.78
N ASP A 149 11.92 -5.78 12.73
CA ASP A 149 12.73 -5.13 13.78
C ASP A 149 14.17 -4.82 13.32
N LEU A 150 15.01 -4.32 14.23
CA LEU A 150 16.40 -3.95 13.89
C LEU A 150 17.28 -5.17 13.61
N ASP A 151 17.06 -6.29 14.30
CA ASP A 151 17.87 -7.48 14.09
C ASP A 151 17.57 -8.12 12.74
N GLU A 152 16.31 -8.16 12.37
CA GLU A 152 15.87 -8.61 11.05
C GLU A 152 16.31 -7.66 9.93
N LEU A 153 16.25 -6.34 10.18
CA LEU A 153 16.80 -5.36 9.26
C LEU A 153 18.30 -5.59 9.04
N ARG A 154 19.05 -5.91 10.10
CA ARG A 154 20.48 -6.25 10.01
C ARG A 154 20.71 -7.47 9.15
N LEU A 155 19.93 -8.54 9.35
CA LEU A 155 19.98 -9.72 8.50
C LEU A 155 19.73 -9.36 7.02
N MET A 156 18.70 -8.57 6.75
CA MET A 156 18.39 -8.12 5.39
C MET A 156 19.51 -7.29 4.75
N VAL A 157 20.12 -6.37 5.50
CA VAL A 157 21.22 -5.54 5.01
C VAL A 157 22.46 -6.38 4.71
N ARG A 158 22.76 -7.39 5.51
CA ARG A 158 23.87 -8.32 5.30
C ARG A 158 23.77 -9.18 4.05
N THR A 159 22.57 -9.37 3.50
CA THR A 159 22.40 -10.08 2.23
C THR A 159 22.82 -9.26 1.01
N LEU A 160 23.05 -7.96 1.17
CA LEU A 160 23.36 -7.07 0.07
C LEU A 160 24.88 -7.00 -0.16
N ASP A 161 25.29 -7.26 -1.39
CA ASP A 161 26.68 -7.04 -1.81
C ASP A 161 26.95 -5.54 -2.02
N ARG A 162 27.43 -4.86 -0.96
CA ARG A 162 27.74 -3.43 -0.97
C ARG A 162 29.01 -3.06 -1.75
N THR A 163 29.68 -4.00 -2.38
CA THR A 163 30.74 -3.70 -3.34
C THR A 163 30.14 -3.28 -4.70
N THR A 164 28.91 -3.70 -4.98
CA THR A 164 28.20 -3.40 -6.21
C THR A 164 27.37 -2.09 -6.10
N VAL A 165 27.21 -1.43 -7.25
CA VAL A 165 26.33 -0.25 -7.40
C VAL A 165 24.90 -0.54 -6.92
N ARG A 166 24.37 -1.72 -7.26
CA ARG A 166 23.03 -2.15 -6.86
C ARG A 166 22.93 -2.35 -5.35
N GLY A 167 23.90 -3.04 -4.75
CA GLY A 167 23.91 -3.29 -3.31
C GLY A 167 23.99 -2.01 -2.48
N LYS A 168 24.82 -1.04 -2.90
CA LYS A 168 24.89 0.29 -2.27
C LYS A 168 23.55 1.03 -2.35
N ARG A 169 22.90 1.04 -3.53
CA ARG A 169 21.56 1.64 -3.71
C ARG A 169 20.52 0.94 -2.84
N ASP A 170 20.51 -0.39 -2.81
CA ASP A 170 19.51 -1.18 -2.09
C ASP A 170 19.69 -1.02 -0.57
N ALA A 171 20.94 -0.94 -0.07
CA ALA A 171 21.22 -0.61 1.33
C ALA A 171 20.69 0.77 1.71
N ALA A 172 20.93 1.79 0.88
CA ALA A 172 20.35 3.11 1.10
C ALA A 172 18.80 3.07 1.11
N VAL A 173 18.18 2.30 0.21
CA VAL A 173 16.70 2.13 0.18
C VAL A 173 16.20 1.50 1.48
N LEU A 174 16.78 0.38 1.93
CA LEU A 174 16.34 -0.33 3.12
C LEU A 174 16.48 0.54 4.37
N LEU A 175 17.66 1.09 4.58
CA LEU A 175 17.98 1.86 5.79
C LEU A 175 17.22 3.17 5.85
N ILE A 176 17.17 3.95 4.78
CA ILE A 176 16.38 5.18 4.74
C ILE A 176 14.89 4.87 4.96
N ALA A 177 14.34 3.84 4.29
CA ALA A 177 12.93 3.49 4.43
C ALA A 177 12.58 3.08 5.87
N TRP A 178 13.43 2.31 6.54
CA TRP A 178 13.19 1.85 7.90
C TRP A 178 13.28 3.02 8.89
N TRP A 179 14.38 3.77 8.89
CA TRP A 179 14.60 4.88 9.82
C TRP A 179 13.62 6.04 9.63
N MET A 180 13.09 6.24 8.44
CA MET A 180 11.99 7.18 8.19
C MET A 180 10.64 6.66 8.67
N ALA A 181 10.48 5.43 9.10
CA ALA A 181 9.18 4.76 9.22
C ALA A 181 8.33 4.98 7.94
N ALA A 182 8.90 4.74 6.76
CA ALA A 182 8.37 5.20 5.48
C ALA A 182 7.23 4.35 4.93
N ARG A 183 6.36 4.99 4.13
CA ARG A 183 5.55 4.26 3.15
C ARG A 183 6.38 4.06 1.88
N ALA A 184 6.20 2.96 1.15
CA ALA A 184 6.98 2.63 -0.05
C ALA A 184 7.12 3.80 -1.06
N SER A 185 6.10 4.63 -1.17
CA SER A 185 6.10 5.77 -2.09
C SER A 185 6.92 6.98 -1.60
N GLU A 186 7.26 7.05 -0.32
CA GLU A 186 7.99 8.19 0.24
C GLU A 186 9.47 8.16 -0.15
N PRO A 187 10.26 7.08 0.11
CA PRO A 187 11.65 7.00 -0.36
C PRO A 187 11.74 7.10 -1.88
N ALA A 188 10.81 6.43 -2.59
CA ALA A 188 10.77 6.51 -4.04
C ALA A 188 10.55 7.94 -4.58
N ARG A 189 10.06 8.87 -3.79
CA ARG A 189 9.79 10.27 -4.19
C ARG A 189 10.84 11.28 -3.74
N LEU A 190 11.84 10.88 -3.00
CA LEU A 190 12.89 11.78 -2.57
C LEU A 190 13.70 12.28 -3.77
N ASN A 191 14.00 13.55 -3.76
CA ASN A 191 14.99 14.15 -4.64
C ASN A 191 16.31 14.36 -3.88
N LEU A 192 17.39 14.56 -4.58
CA LEU A 192 18.72 14.71 -4.00
C LEU A 192 18.76 15.80 -2.90
N HIS A 193 18.13 16.93 -3.14
CA HIS A 193 18.07 18.05 -2.18
C HIS A 193 17.05 17.88 -1.05
N ASP A 194 16.29 16.79 -1.03
CA ASP A 194 15.36 16.48 0.06
C ASP A 194 16.04 15.73 1.22
N ALA A 195 17.27 15.27 1.02
CA ALA A 195 18.09 14.60 2.05
C ALA A 195 19.32 15.45 2.36
N LYS A 196 19.45 15.86 3.63
CA LYS A 196 20.58 16.68 4.10
C LYS A 196 21.27 16.00 5.27
N ILE A 197 22.54 15.67 5.11
CA ILE A 197 23.40 15.22 6.19
C ILE A 197 23.93 16.47 6.90
N THR A 198 23.86 16.48 8.21
CA THR A 198 24.29 17.60 9.08
C THR A 198 24.84 17.09 10.39
N THR A 199 25.35 17.99 11.19
CA THR A 199 25.80 17.73 12.56
C THR A 199 24.93 18.52 13.52
N VAL A 200 24.46 17.88 14.58
CA VAL A 200 23.62 18.48 15.62
C VAL A 200 24.23 18.26 17.00
N LYS A 201 23.98 19.19 17.90
CA LYS A 201 24.29 19.04 19.32
C LYS A 201 23.04 18.56 20.05
N ILE A 202 23.15 17.46 20.76
CA ILE A 202 22.08 16.92 21.59
C ILE A 202 22.57 16.84 23.03
N GLU A 203 21.66 16.93 23.98
CA GLU A 203 21.95 16.64 25.38
C GLU A 203 21.64 15.17 25.63
N ASP A 204 22.57 14.44 26.29
CA ASP A 204 22.33 13.09 26.76
C ASP A 204 21.52 13.10 28.07
N GLU A 205 21.22 11.92 28.60
CA GLU A 205 20.45 11.76 29.84
C GLU A 205 21.13 12.41 31.05
N ASP A 206 22.46 12.58 31.01
CA ASP A 206 23.25 13.25 32.03
C ASP A 206 23.37 14.77 31.81
N GLY A 207 22.68 15.34 30.80
CA GLY A 207 22.75 16.75 30.46
C GLY A 207 24.05 17.16 29.74
N ARG A 208 24.89 16.21 29.30
CA ARG A 208 26.13 16.49 28.58
C ARG A 208 25.84 16.71 27.10
N LYS A 209 26.43 17.75 26.55
CA LYS A 209 26.30 18.08 25.12
C LYS A 209 27.16 17.15 24.27
N LYS A 210 26.52 16.32 23.45
CA LYS A 210 27.15 15.44 22.49
C LYS A 210 26.90 15.91 21.07
N THR A 211 27.93 15.87 20.25
CA THR A 211 27.82 16.18 18.82
C THR A 211 27.54 14.90 18.04
N CYS A 212 26.43 14.86 17.33
CA CYS A 212 25.99 13.70 16.56
C CYS A 212 25.75 14.06 15.11
N GLN A 213 26.01 13.13 14.18
CA GLN A 213 25.55 13.25 12.81
C GLN A 213 24.06 13.02 12.76
N ALA A 214 23.39 13.74 11.86
CA ALA A 214 21.96 13.62 11.64
C ALA A 214 21.65 13.66 10.13
N LEU A 215 20.60 12.95 9.77
CA LEU A 215 19.98 12.99 8.42
C LEU A 215 18.62 13.66 8.53
N ILE A 216 18.46 14.75 7.81
CA ILE A 216 17.20 15.48 7.69
C ILE A 216 16.59 15.12 6.33
N ILE A 217 15.38 14.59 6.33
CA ILE A 217 14.66 14.21 5.11
C ILE A 217 13.38 15.02 5.00
N LYS A 218 13.24 15.77 3.93
CA LYS A 218 12.04 16.54 3.61
C LYS A 218 11.09 15.74 2.74
N ILE A 219 9.93 15.39 3.27
CA ILE A 219 8.85 14.73 2.54
C ILE A 219 7.91 15.81 2.02
N ARG A 220 7.98 16.10 0.73
CA ARG A 220 7.20 17.17 0.10
C ARG A 220 5.71 16.91 0.04
N ARG A 221 5.31 15.65 -0.05
CA ARG A 221 3.91 15.21 -0.13
C ARG A 221 3.79 13.78 0.34
N SER A 222 2.83 13.50 1.20
CA SER A 222 2.49 12.14 1.66
C SER A 222 1.01 11.84 1.43
N LYS A 223 0.60 10.57 1.64
CA LYS A 223 -0.81 10.18 1.56
C LYS A 223 -1.66 10.90 2.62
N ALA A 224 -1.09 11.24 3.75
CA ALA A 224 -1.77 11.96 4.84
C ALA A 224 -1.73 13.49 4.67
N ASP A 225 -0.76 14.00 3.89
CA ASP A 225 -0.59 15.44 3.60
C ASP A 225 -1.06 15.75 2.18
N GLN A 226 -2.36 15.83 2.00
CA GLN A 226 -2.94 16.17 0.69
C GLN A 226 -2.79 17.66 0.34
N ALA A 227 -2.63 18.51 1.35
CA ALA A 227 -2.39 19.93 1.16
C ALA A 227 -0.92 20.25 0.77
N ALA A 228 -0.06 19.23 0.70
CA ALA A 228 1.35 19.34 0.35
C ALA A 228 2.12 20.39 1.19
N ARG A 229 1.81 20.47 2.49
CA ARG A 229 2.51 21.34 3.45
C ARG A 229 3.95 20.89 3.66
N GLY A 230 4.23 19.62 3.37
CA GLY A 230 5.49 18.97 3.60
C GLY A 230 5.72 18.61 5.06
N GLN A 231 6.57 17.63 5.26
CA GLN A 231 6.96 17.16 6.60
C GLN A 231 8.46 16.88 6.59
N GLU A 232 9.09 17.03 7.74
CA GLU A 232 10.51 16.76 7.93
C GLU A 232 10.67 15.59 8.90
N VAL A 233 11.55 14.67 8.53
CA VAL A 233 11.96 13.55 9.40
C VAL A 233 13.42 13.77 9.75
N ARG A 234 13.72 13.74 11.04
CA ARG A 234 15.07 13.90 11.58
C ARG A 234 15.54 12.57 12.16
N ILE A 235 16.67 12.09 11.67
CA ILE A 235 17.25 10.81 12.06
C ILE A 235 18.64 11.07 12.59
N LEU A 236 18.89 10.71 13.86
CA LEU A 236 20.24 10.71 14.42
C LEU A 236 21.00 9.47 13.92
N ALA A 237 22.29 9.61 13.72
CA ALA A 237 23.15 8.48 13.39
C ALA A 237 23.08 7.43 14.50
N PRO A 238 22.68 6.18 14.21
CA PRO A 238 22.77 5.11 15.19
C PRO A 238 24.24 4.79 15.49
N ALA A 239 24.50 4.23 16.67
CA ALA A 239 25.84 3.78 17.05
C ALA A 239 26.33 2.64 16.13
N ASP A 240 25.42 1.78 15.70
CA ASP A 240 25.72 0.72 14.74
C ASP A 240 25.87 1.25 13.33
N GLN A 241 27.08 1.21 12.80
CA GLN A 241 27.42 1.70 11.47
C GLN A 241 26.80 0.83 10.37
N GLU A 242 26.59 -0.46 10.61
CA GLU A 242 25.95 -1.36 9.64
C GLU A 242 24.51 -0.94 9.37
N LEU A 243 23.80 -0.45 10.37
CA LEU A 243 22.43 0.02 10.30
C LEU A 243 22.31 1.54 10.09
N CYS A 244 23.43 2.23 9.84
CA CYS A 244 23.45 3.68 9.72
C CYS A 244 22.93 4.15 8.33
N PRO A 245 21.80 4.84 8.26
CA PRO A 245 21.26 5.35 6.98
C PRO A 245 22.13 6.46 6.40
N ILE A 246 22.91 7.17 7.23
CA ILE A 246 23.84 8.23 6.78
C ILE A 246 25.01 7.62 6.03
N HIS A 247 25.56 6.53 6.56
CA HIS A 247 26.65 5.81 5.92
C HIS A 247 26.23 5.23 4.57
N ALA A 248 25.10 4.53 4.53
CA ALA A 248 24.58 3.97 3.29
C ALA A 248 24.20 5.06 2.27
N LEU A 249 23.70 6.21 2.73
CA LEU A 249 23.41 7.34 1.86
C LEU A 249 24.71 7.91 1.25
N ARG A 250 25.79 8.06 2.02
CA ARG A 250 27.08 8.52 1.50
C ARG A 250 27.62 7.60 0.43
N GLU A 251 27.67 6.29 0.70
CA GLU A 251 28.12 5.31 -0.31
C GLU A 251 27.31 5.40 -1.61
N TRP A 252 26.02 5.67 -1.50
CA TRP A 252 25.18 5.86 -2.69
C TRP A 252 25.44 7.19 -3.38
N LEU A 253 25.67 8.27 -2.64
CA LEU A 253 26.02 9.58 -3.21
C LEU A 253 27.38 9.55 -3.92
N ASP A 254 28.36 8.80 -3.37
CA ASP A 254 29.67 8.60 -4.02
C ASP A 254 29.49 7.87 -5.36
N VAL A 255 28.67 6.83 -5.43
CA VAL A 255 28.33 6.18 -6.72
C VAL A 255 27.69 7.15 -7.70
N LEU A 256 26.80 8.04 -7.25
CA LEU A 256 26.19 9.05 -8.13
C LEU A 256 27.21 10.10 -8.60
N ALA A 257 28.19 10.44 -7.76
CA ALA A 257 29.26 11.35 -8.12
C ALA A 257 30.18 10.73 -9.18
N ASP A 258 30.61 9.48 -8.97
CA ASP A 258 31.48 8.74 -9.89
C ASP A 258 30.83 8.54 -11.28
N ASP A 259 29.50 8.34 -11.33
CA ASP A 259 28.75 8.21 -12.61
C ASP A 259 28.34 9.58 -13.20
N GLY A 260 28.79 10.69 -12.61
CA GLY A 260 28.45 12.05 -13.06
C GLY A 260 26.96 12.38 -12.90
N GLN A 261 26.24 11.68 -12.03
CA GLN A 261 24.81 11.85 -11.80
C GLN A 261 24.46 12.51 -10.45
N LEU A 262 25.43 13.15 -9.79
CA LEU A 262 25.16 13.96 -8.61
C LEU A 262 24.51 15.30 -9.03
N THR A 263 23.41 15.22 -9.74
CA THR A 263 22.66 16.32 -10.33
C THR A 263 21.24 16.37 -9.77
N PRO A 264 20.57 17.55 -9.79
CA PRO A 264 19.18 17.64 -9.34
C PRO A 264 18.28 16.57 -9.96
N GLY A 265 17.45 15.93 -9.15
CA GLY A 265 16.57 14.85 -9.58
C GLY A 265 16.34 13.81 -8.49
N PRO A 266 15.85 12.61 -8.85
CA PRO A 266 15.58 11.56 -7.89
C PRO A 266 16.83 11.18 -7.08
N LEU A 267 16.69 11.08 -5.75
CA LEU A 267 17.76 10.62 -4.87
C LEU A 267 18.08 9.14 -5.13
N LEU A 268 17.05 8.30 -5.10
CA LEU A 268 17.18 6.87 -5.32
C LEU A 268 16.85 6.56 -6.79
N ARG A 269 17.85 6.11 -7.53
CA ARG A 269 17.75 5.93 -8.97
C ARG A 269 17.59 4.47 -9.34
N ARG A 270 16.92 4.23 -10.47
CA ARG A 270 16.82 2.89 -11.06
C ARG A 270 18.18 2.45 -11.61
N ILE A 271 18.41 1.16 -11.58
CA ILE A 271 19.59 0.53 -12.15
C ILE A 271 19.09 -0.62 -13.03
N ASP A 272 19.58 -0.69 -14.26
CA ASP A 272 19.25 -1.80 -15.16
C ASP A 272 20.14 -3.04 -14.93
N ARG A 273 19.94 -4.07 -15.73
CA ARG A 273 20.72 -5.31 -15.65
C ARG A 273 22.20 -5.15 -16.04
N HIS A 274 22.53 -4.06 -16.72
CA HIS A 274 23.88 -3.74 -17.19
C HIS A 274 24.60 -2.78 -16.23
N GLY A 275 23.96 -2.37 -15.12
CA GLY A 275 24.54 -1.43 -14.17
C GLY A 275 24.33 0.05 -14.52
N ASN A 276 23.66 0.39 -15.62
CA ASN A 276 23.39 1.79 -15.96
C ASN A 276 22.42 2.42 -14.96
N ILE A 277 22.72 3.65 -14.55
CA ILE A 277 22.00 4.35 -13.49
C ILE A 277 21.04 5.40 -14.07
N GLY A 278 19.91 5.57 -13.43
CA GLY A 278 19.01 6.69 -13.65
C GLY A 278 18.39 6.74 -15.04
N ALA A 279 18.55 7.85 -15.73
CA ALA A 279 18.00 8.05 -17.07
C ALA A 279 18.69 7.22 -18.14
N LYS A 280 19.96 6.84 -17.91
CA LYS A 280 20.72 5.96 -18.79
C LYS A 280 20.25 4.51 -18.73
N ALA A 281 19.58 4.11 -17.64
CA ALA A 281 19.13 2.74 -17.46
C ALA A 281 18.08 2.33 -18.49
N ALA A 282 18.27 1.16 -19.12
CA ALA A 282 17.34 0.58 -20.07
C ALA A 282 15.99 0.23 -19.41
N GLY A 283 14.94 0.06 -20.23
CA GLY A 283 13.62 -0.31 -19.79
C GLY A 283 12.65 0.89 -19.69
N ARG A 284 11.40 0.59 -19.31
CA ARG A 284 10.32 1.59 -19.32
C ARG A 284 10.52 2.65 -18.22
N PRO A 285 10.68 3.93 -18.56
CA PRO A 285 10.80 4.99 -17.57
C PRO A 285 9.51 5.14 -16.75
N PRO A 286 9.58 5.73 -15.54
CA PRO A 286 8.41 6.18 -14.82
C PRO A 286 7.56 7.09 -15.71
N LYS A 287 6.23 7.01 -15.57
CA LYS A 287 5.30 7.79 -16.38
C LYS A 287 5.33 9.30 -16.10
N ASP A 288 5.91 9.71 -14.98
CA ASP A 288 6.13 11.11 -14.61
C ASP A 288 7.55 11.49 -15.01
N ASP A 289 7.69 12.35 -16.02
CA ASP A 289 9.00 12.80 -16.53
C ASP A 289 9.85 13.49 -15.45
N ARG A 290 9.22 14.13 -14.47
CA ARG A 290 9.92 14.74 -13.31
C ARG A 290 10.65 13.71 -12.47
N ARG A 291 10.34 12.44 -12.65
CA ARG A 291 10.90 11.29 -11.93
C ARG A 291 11.67 10.36 -12.86
N ARG A 292 12.00 10.84 -14.04
CA ARG A 292 12.78 10.09 -15.02
C ARG A 292 14.08 9.63 -14.38
N GLY A 293 14.33 8.34 -14.41
CA GLY A 293 15.50 7.73 -13.79
C GLY A 293 15.36 7.36 -12.30
N GLY A 294 14.28 7.78 -11.60
CA GLY A 294 14.02 7.36 -10.22
C GLY A 294 13.41 5.96 -10.11
N ILE A 295 13.49 5.38 -8.91
CA ILE A 295 12.77 4.14 -8.57
C ILE A 295 11.28 4.42 -8.34
N THR A 296 10.47 3.35 -8.36
CA THR A 296 9.04 3.39 -8.04
C THR A 296 8.76 2.82 -6.64
N ALA A 297 7.55 3.02 -6.13
CA ALA A 297 7.12 2.37 -4.89
C ALA A 297 7.13 0.82 -5.01
N ASP A 298 6.83 0.31 -6.20
CA ASP A 298 6.91 -1.13 -6.47
C ASP A 298 8.36 -1.62 -6.39
N THR A 299 9.32 -0.85 -6.94
CA THR A 299 10.76 -1.15 -6.83
C THR A 299 11.21 -1.18 -5.37
N VAL A 300 10.78 -0.23 -4.54
CA VAL A 300 11.07 -0.25 -3.09
C VAL A 300 10.52 -1.52 -2.44
N ASN A 301 9.30 -1.89 -2.78
CA ASN A 301 8.67 -3.11 -2.28
C ASN A 301 9.40 -4.38 -2.73
N ASP A 302 9.86 -4.40 -3.98
CA ASP A 302 10.59 -5.55 -4.54
C ASP A 302 11.97 -5.71 -3.90
N ILE A 303 12.68 -4.60 -3.62
CA ILE A 303 13.95 -4.62 -2.88
C ILE A 303 13.75 -5.19 -1.47
N VAL A 304 12.74 -4.69 -0.74
CA VAL A 304 12.44 -5.18 0.62
C VAL A 304 12.11 -6.68 0.59
N LYS A 305 11.28 -7.13 -0.34
CA LYS A 305 10.92 -8.55 -0.47
C LYS A 305 12.12 -9.42 -0.86
N ALA A 306 12.96 -8.94 -1.75
CA ALA A 306 14.16 -9.66 -2.17
C ALA A 306 15.12 -9.83 -1.00
N ALA A 307 15.41 -8.77 -0.25
CA ALA A 307 16.27 -8.83 0.92
C ALA A 307 15.68 -9.71 2.04
N ALA A 308 14.36 -9.66 2.27
CA ALA A 308 13.70 -10.52 3.25
C ALA A 308 13.79 -12.01 2.89
N ARG A 309 13.68 -12.35 1.60
CA ARG A 309 13.86 -13.73 1.14
C ARG A 309 15.31 -14.19 1.24
N ALA A 310 16.26 -13.34 0.85
CA ALA A 310 17.68 -13.64 0.94
C ALA A 310 18.13 -13.80 2.42
N ALA A 311 17.48 -13.12 3.34
CA ALA A 311 17.68 -13.27 4.79
C ALA A 311 16.84 -14.41 5.40
N GLU A 312 16.15 -15.21 4.59
CA GLU A 312 15.30 -16.34 5.02
C GLU A 312 14.16 -15.96 5.97
N LEU A 313 13.82 -14.67 6.04
CA LEU A 313 12.70 -14.17 6.87
C LEU A 313 11.33 -14.48 6.27
N THR A 314 11.27 -14.75 4.97
CA THR A 314 10.08 -15.16 4.24
C THR A 314 10.41 -16.25 3.24
N PRO A 315 9.52 -17.23 3.02
CA PRO A 315 9.77 -18.28 2.06
C PRO A 315 9.88 -17.70 0.64
N THR A 316 10.72 -18.34 -0.16
CA THR A 316 10.83 -18.06 -1.59
C THR A 316 9.99 -19.11 -2.33
N PRO A 317 8.82 -18.74 -2.90
CA PRO A 317 8.03 -19.70 -3.66
C PRO A 317 8.81 -20.21 -4.87
N THR A 318 8.84 -21.49 -5.04
CA THR A 318 9.43 -22.14 -6.21
C THR A 318 8.61 -21.85 -7.47
N PRO A 319 9.19 -21.91 -8.67
CA PRO A 319 8.42 -21.80 -9.93
C PRO A 319 7.28 -22.84 -10.01
N HIS A 320 7.46 -24.03 -9.45
CA HIS A 320 6.46 -25.09 -9.40
C HIS A 320 5.27 -24.68 -8.50
N GLU A 321 5.51 -24.14 -7.31
CA GLU A 321 4.45 -23.65 -6.40
C GLU A 321 3.67 -22.49 -7.00
N LEU A 322 4.36 -21.55 -7.69
CA LEU A 322 3.71 -20.45 -8.40
C LEU A 322 2.81 -20.97 -9.54
N ALA A 323 3.30 -21.94 -10.31
CA ALA A 323 2.52 -22.58 -11.38
C ALA A 323 1.33 -23.36 -10.82
N ALA A 324 1.51 -24.10 -9.73
CA ALA A 324 0.45 -24.81 -9.04
C ALA A 324 -0.64 -23.86 -8.53
N ALA A 325 -0.27 -22.76 -7.89
CA ALA A 325 -1.22 -21.75 -7.43
C ALA A 325 -2.00 -21.09 -8.58
N ALA A 326 -1.34 -20.84 -9.73
CA ALA A 326 -1.98 -20.32 -10.92
C ALA A 326 -2.96 -21.34 -11.53
N ARG A 327 -2.61 -22.63 -11.54
CA ARG A 327 -3.48 -23.73 -12.00
C ARG A 327 -4.72 -23.86 -11.13
N VAL A 328 -4.58 -23.93 -9.81
CA VAL A 328 -5.69 -24.02 -8.87
C VAL A 328 -6.66 -22.84 -9.04
N LYS A 329 -6.13 -21.63 -9.26
CA LYS A 329 -6.98 -20.48 -9.58
C LYS A 329 -7.78 -20.70 -10.86
N LYS A 330 -7.12 -21.15 -11.94
CA LYS A 330 -7.78 -21.39 -13.23
C LYS A 330 -8.85 -22.45 -13.13
N GLU A 331 -8.55 -23.54 -12.44
CA GLU A 331 -9.47 -24.67 -12.20
C GLU A 331 -10.69 -24.23 -11.41
N ALA A 332 -10.52 -23.45 -10.32
CA ALA A 332 -11.64 -22.93 -9.53
C ALA A 332 -12.55 -22.01 -10.36
N HIS A 333 -11.99 -21.15 -11.21
CA HIS A 333 -12.81 -20.30 -12.09
C HIS A 333 -13.53 -21.12 -13.17
N ALA A 334 -12.88 -22.10 -13.79
CA ALA A 334 -13.50 -22.96 -14.77
C ALA A 334 -14.62 -23.84 -14.16
N ALA A 335 -14.41 -24.35 -12.95
CA ALA A 335 -15.43 -25.09 -12.22
C ALA A 335 -16.64 -24.22 -11.87
N ALA A 336 -16.42 -22.97 -11.48
CA ALA A 336 -17.52 -22.04 -11.22
C ALA A 336 -18.29 -21.66 -12.50
N GLU A 337 -17.60 -21.52 -13.64
CA GLU A 337 -18.26 -21.28 -14.94
C GLU A 337 -19.08 -22.49 -15.41
N ALA A 338 -18.70 -23.71 -15.03
CA ALA A 338 -19.40 -24.95 -15.38
C ALA A 338 -20.44 -25.38 -14.33
N ALA A 339 -20.59 -24.64 -13.24
CA ALA A 339 -21.49 -24.99 -12.16
C ALA A 339 -22.96 -24.94 -12.59
N PRO A 340 -23.80 -25.90 -12.11
CA PRO A 340 -25.22 -25.98 -12.51
C PRO A 340 -26.04 -24.78 -12.06
N THR A 341 -25.70 -24.17 -10.93
CA THR A 341 -26.41 -23.02 -10.36
C THR A 341 -25.44 -21.90 -9.99
N ALA A 342 -25.95 -20.69 -9.85
CA ALA A 342 -25.18 -19.54 -9.38
C ALA A 342 -24.69 -19.76 -7.93
N GLU A 343 -25.48 -20.41 -7.09
CA GLU A 343 -25.12 -20.76 -5.72
C GLU A 343 -23.92 -21.72 -5.66
N ASP A 344 -23.90 -22.74 -6.52
CA ASP A 344 -22.77 -23.67 -6.63
C ASP A 344 -21.50 -22.94 -7.10
N ALA A 345 -21.63 -22.05 -8.10
CA ALA A 345 -20.52 -21.24 -8.59
C ALA A 345 -19.92 -20.37 -7.49
N ASP A 346 -20.77 -19.71 -6.71
CA ASP A 346 -20.36 -18.85 -5.60
C ASP A 346 -19.72 -19.64 -4.46
N ALA A 347 -20.25 -20.82 -4.14
CA ALA A 347 -19.67 -21.74 -3.16
C ALA A 347 -18.24 -22.18 -3.55
N ILE A 348 -18.02 -22.52 -4.82
CA ILE A 348 -16.71 -22.89 -5.35
C ILE A 348 -15.73 -21.72 -5.22
N LEU A 349 -16.14 -20.50 -5.61
CA LEU A 349 -15.30 -19.32 -5.53
C LEU A 349 -15.02 -18.92 -4.08
N LYS A 350 -16.00 -19.06 -3.17
CA LYS A 350 -15.86 -18.81 -1.73
C LYS A 350 -14.82 -19.78 -1.13
N ALA A 351 -14.95 -21.06 -1.39
CA ALA A 351 -14.02 -22.09 -0.91
C ALA A 351 -12.59 -21.82 -1.38
N TRP A 352 -12.40 -21.50 -2.67
CA TRP A 352 -11.10 -21.16 -3.21
C TRP A 352 -10.51 -19.89 -2.56
N ARG A 353 -11.31 -18.82 -2.35
CA ARG A 353 -10.83 -17.59 -1.72
C ARG A 353 -10.47 -17.81 -0.26
N THR A 354 -11.26 -18.58 0.47
CA THR A 354 -10.99 -18.94 1.87
C THR A 354 -9.67 -19.73 1.99
N ALA A 355 -9.50 -20.79 1.19
CA ALA A 355 -8.26 -21.58 1.18
C ALA A 355 -7.03 -20.72 0.81
N ARG A 356 -7.17 -19.85 -0.19
CA ARG A 356 -6.10 -18.91 -0.57
C ARG A 356 -5.78 -17.90 0.53
N ARG A 357 -6.79 -17.45 1.27
CA ARG A 357 -6.58 -16.51 2.38
C ARG A 357 -5.89 -17.20 3.54
N ALA A 358 -6.32 -18.40 3.91
CA ALA A 358 -5.69 -19.23 4.94
C ALA A 358 -4.22 -19.51 4.61
N ALA A 359 -3.91 -19.93 3.39
CA ALA A 359 -2.54 -20.15 2.93
C ALA A 359 -1.67 -18.86 3.00
N ARG A 360 -2.26 -17.69 2.75
CA ARG A 360 -1.56 -16.41 2.84
C ARG A 360 -1.38 -15.91 4.26
N SER A 361 -2.27 -16.23 5.18
CA SER A 361 -2.14 -15.88 6.60
C SER A 361 -1.14 -16.76 7.33
N ALA A 362 -0.99 -18.02 6.90
CA ALA A 362 -0.01 -18.94 7.46
C ALA A 362 1.46 -18.58 7.15
N VAL A 363 1.70 -17.68 6.20
CA VAL A 363 3.05 -17.32 5.76
C VAL A 363 3.37 -15.88 6.18
N ARG A 364 4.53 -15.70 6.79
CA ARG A 364 5.05 -14.37 7.12
C ARG A 364 5.16 -13.49 5.88
N ARG A 365 4.69 -12.23 5.98
CA ARG A 365 4.57 -11.31 4.87
C ARG A 365 5.34 -10.02 5.12
N ILE A 366 6.54 -9.95 4.58
CA ILE A 366 7.38 -8.75 4.64
C ILE A 366 7.23 -7.94 3.36
N THR A 367 6.95 -6.65 3.54
CA THR A 367 6.78 -5.64 2.49
C THR A 367 7.39 -4.32 2.97
N ALA A 368 7.45 -3.30 2.13
CA ALA A 368 7.90 -1.97 2.58
C ALA A 368 7.07 -1.40 3.74
N HIS A 369 5.81 -1.84 3.93
CA HIS A 369 5.00 -1.42 5.08
C HIS A 369 5.44 -2.08 6.39
N SER A 370 6.12 -3.22 6.31
CA SER A 370 6.71 -3.94 7.46
C SER A 370 7.75 -3.09 8.18
N PHE A 371 8.51 -2.30 7.45
CA PHE A 371 9.51 -1.38 8.00
C PHE A 371 8.86 -0.31 8.87
N ARG A 372 7.78 0.29 8.37
CA ARG A 372 7.03 1.28 9.14
C ARG A 372 6.42 0.69 10.40
N ARG A 373 5.86 -0.53 10.30
CA ARG A 373 5.29 -1.22 11.46
C ARG A 373 6.37 -1.57 12.50
N GLY A 374 7.47 -2.15 12.06
CA GLY A 374 8.58 -2.53 12.92
C GLY A 374 9.18 -1.34 13.66
N TRP A 375 9.48 -0.26 12.92
CA TRP A 375 10.00 0.97 13.53
C TRP A 375 9.06 1.54 14.60
N ILE A 376 7.75 1.63 14.32
CA ILE A 376 6.76 2.17 15.26
C ILE A 376 6.69 1.29 16.53
N GLN A 377 6.59 -0.04 16.35
CA GLN A 377 6.50 -0.97 17.47
C GLN A 377 7.77 -0.91 18.33
N GLN A 378 8.92 -0.88 17.70
CA GLN A 378 10.20 -0.82 18.39
C GLN A 378 10.41 0.51 19.12
N ALA A 379 10.03 1.63 18.49
CA ALA A 379 10.09 2.94 19.14
C ALA A 379 9.16 3.04 20.35
N LEU A 380 7.94 2.49 20.26
CA LEU A 380 7.02 2.42 21.40
C LEU A 380 7.53 1.47 22.50
N ALA A 381 8.11 0.33 22.12
CA ALA A 381 8.69 -0.63 23.06
C ALA A 381 9.92 -0.07 23.79
N ALA A 382 10.68 0.82 23.14
CA ALA A 382 11.79 1.55 23.73
C ALA A 382 11.34 2.69 24.68
N GLY A 383 10.03 2.86 24.93
CA GLY A 383 9.49 3.83 25.86
C GLY A 383 9.27 5.23 25.30
N ASN A 384 9.46 5.44 23.99
CA ASN A 384 9.20 6.75 23.40
C ASN A 384 7.70 7.14 23.52
N PRO A 385 7.40 8.42 23.84
CA PRO A 385 6.03 8.90 23.90
C PRO A 385 5.28 8.66 22.57
N PRO A 386 4.03 8.15 22.61
CA PRO A 386 3.24 7.90 21.41
C PRO A 386 3.12 9.11 20.48
N GLU A 387 3.08 10.32 21.05
CA GLU A 387 3.01 11.59 20.32
C GLU A 387 4.25 11.79 19.44
N THR A 388 5.43 11.55 20.00
CA THR A 388 6.71 11.65 19.29
C THR A 388 6.80 10.60 18.18
N VAL A 389 6.40 9.36 18.48
CA VAL A 389 6.36 8.25 17.51
C VAL A 389 5.36 8.55 16.37
N ALA A 390 4.18 9.09 16.70
CA ALA A 390 3.18 9.49 15.71
C ALA A 390 3.71 10.62 14.82
N LEU A 391 4.35 11.64 15.40
CA LEU A 391 4.95 12.74 14.66
C LEU A 391 6.02 12.24 13.69
N HIS A 392 6.98 11.43 14.16
CA HIS A 392 8.05 10.87 13.32
C HIS A 392 7.48 9.99 12.20
N SER A 393 6.53 9.12 12.53
CA SER A 393 5.89 8.22 11.56
C SER A 393 4.79 8.89 10.73
N ARG A 394 4.45 10.14 11.01
CA ARG A 394 3.44 10.93 10.27
C ARG A 394 2.05 10.30 10.33
N HIS A 395 1.69 9.82 11.52
CA HIS A 395 0.32 9.43 11.85
C HIS A 395 -0.42 10.57 12.54
N SER A 396 -1.73 10.62 12.34
CA SER A 396 -2.59 11.34 13.26
C SER A 396 -2.74 10.51 14.54
N LEU A 397 -2.58 11.13 15.70
CA LEU A 397 -2.77 10.48 17.01
C LEU A 397 -4.16 9.87 17.17
N ARG A 398 -5.16 10.46 16.50
CA ARG A 398 -6.58 10.00 16.53
C ARG A 398 -6.89 8.99 15.43
N SER A 399 -5.89 8.52 14.66
CA SER A 399 -6.17 7.57 13.59
C SER A 399 -6.29 6.15 14.13
N THR A 400 -7.32 5.43 13.70
CA THR A 400 -7.50 4.00 14.00
C THR A 400 -6.27 3.16 13.61
N ALA A 401 -5.56 3.60 12.56
CA ALA A 401 -4.31 2.96 12.14
C ALA A 401 -3.19 3.11 13.16
N PHE A 402 -3.10 4.24 13.89
CA PHE A 402 -2.12 4.42 14.96
C PHE A 402 -2.55 3.74 16.25
N ASP A 403 -3.86 3.73 16.54
CA ASP A 403 -4.40 3.01 17.69
C ASP A 403 -4.10 1.51 17.66
N ALA A 404 -4.06 0.92 16.47
CA ALA A 404 -3.66 -0.49 16.31
C ALA A 404 -2.23 -0.78 16.82
N TYR A 405 -1.33 0.21 16.77
CA TYR A 405 0.03 0.09 17.35
C TYR A 405 0.03 0.37 18.85
N ARG A 406 -0.86 1.23 19.35
CA ARG A 406 -0.98 1.57 20.77
C ARG A 406 -1.66 0.48 21.59
N ARG A 407 -2.50 -0.36 20.97
CA ARG A 407 -3.13 -1.52 21.62
C ARG A 407 -2.04 -2.52 22.00
N LYS A 408 -1.45 -2.29 23.17
CA LYS A 408 -0.49 -3.21 23.76
C LYS A 408 -1.22 -4.51 24.12
N LYS A 409 -0.66 -5.65 23.71
CA LYS A 409 -0.94 -6.88 24.45
C LYS A 409 -0.45 -6.65 25.88
N VAL A 410 -1.29 -6.93 26.86
CA VAL A 410 -0.91 -6.80 28.26
C VAL A 410 0.32 -7.66 28.49
N PRO A 411 1.47 -7.10 28.87
CA PRO A 411 2.67 -7.90 29.15
C PRO A 411 2.36 -8.94 30.24
N TRP A 412 2.91 -10.12 30.11
CA TRP A 412 2.69 -11.18 31.10
C TRP A 412 2.99 -10.72 32.55
N ARG A 413 4.03 -9.88 32.75
CA ARG A 413 4.37 -9.29 34.04
C ARG A 413 3.29 -8.34 34.60
N GLU A 414 2.48 -7.73 33.74
CA GLU A 414 1.43 -6.76 34.07
C GLU A 414 0.03 -7.39 33.90
N ASN A 415 -0.04 -8.68 33.60
CA ASN A 415 -1.30 -9.36 33.36
C ASN A 415 -2.15 -9.37 34.63
N PRO A 416 -3.37 -8.81 34.60
CA PRO A 416 -4.21 -8.72 35.79
C PRO A 416 -4.59 -10.08 36.37
N THR A 417 -4.55 -11.15 35.58
CA THR A 417 -4.82 -12.52 36.09
C THR A 417 -3.79 -13.00 37.11
N ARG A 418 -2.58 -12.39 37.17
CA ARG A 418 -1.60 -12.70 38.21
C ARG A 418 -2.13 -12.50 39.64
N PHE A 419 -3.07 -11.56 39.80
CA PHE A 419 -3.67 -11.23 41.08
C PHE A 419 -4.95 -12.02 41.36
N LEU A 420 -5.35 -12.91 40.47
CA LEU A 420 -6.53 -13.77 40.59
C LEU A 420 -6.21 -15.19 41.08
N GLY A 421 -5.06 -15.40 41.74
CA GLY A 421 -4.72 -16.68 42.34
C GLY A 421 -4.15 -17.71 41.37
N LEU A 422 -3.25 -17.29 40.48
CA LEU A 422 -2.45 -18.22 39.71
C LEU A 422 -1.62 -19.09 40.65
N ALA A 423 -1.66 -20.39 40.45
CA ALA A 423 -0.72 -21.32 41.07
C ALA A 423 0.71 -20.89 40.71
N ALA A 424 1.56 -20.82 41.76
CA ALA A 424 2.97 -20.50 41.62
C ALA A 424 3.72 -21.57 40.80
#